data_8b8351f2adf07475a5fa0eca2d7d48b5
#
_entry.id   8b8351f2adf07475a5fa0eca2d7d48b5
#
_cell.length_a   1.000
_cell.length_b   1.000
_cell.length_c   1.000
_cell.angle_alpha   90.00
_cell.angle_beta   90.00
_cell.angle_gamma   90.00
#
_symmetry.space_group_name_H-M   'P 1'
#
loop_
_entity.id
_entity.type
_entity.pdbx_description
1 polymer ?
#
loop_
_entity_poly.entity_id
_entity_poly.type
_entity_poly.pdbx_seq_one_letter_code
_entity_poly.pdbx_strand_id
1 'polypeptide(L)'
;MDAKKAIFNRRTIHFFENKKVSENIIKDAIEAANQAPCHRSTFPWRFYSVSLKKRMQILDLAIEIKLKKKQINENAENIIKEKYLNPSHLLITSQILDSNLNIQKEDYAACSCAIQNLSISLASDGVFSKWSTGAITKNPKTYEIIDINSKKEEIIGFIWIGYGKNLPKITRPLIDQIYKEI
;
A
#
# COMPACT_ATOMS: atom_id res chain seq x y z
N MET A 1 17.45 10.60 8.04
CA MET A 1 16.63 10.95 9.27
C MET A 1 16.85 9.85 10.30
N ASP A 2 16.82 10.15 11.61
CA ASP A 2 16.86 9.14 12.67
C ASP A 2 15.61 8.22 12.59
N ALA A 3 15.79 6.92 12.86
CA ALA A 3 14.73 5.90 12.72
C ALA A 3 13.49 6.22 13.57
N LYS A 4 13.67 6.64 14.83
CA LYS A 4 12.54 7.04 15.69
C LYS A 4 11.77 8.20 15.07
N LYS A 5 12.46 9.22 14.58
CA LYS A 5 11.85 10.37 13.91
C LYS A 5 11.08 9.96 12.67
N ALA A 6 11.58 9.02 11.87
CA ALA A 6 10.88 8.48 10.70
C ALA A 6 9.59 7.75 11.11
N ILE A 7 9.64 6.91 12.13
CA ILE A 7 8.48 6.20 12.68
C ILE A 7 7.41 7.19 13.17
N PHE A 8 7.82 8.21 13.92
CA PHE A 8 6.88 9.22 14.45
C PHE A 8 6.32 10.15 13.38
N ASN A 9 7.04 10.38 12.28
CA ASN A 9 6.62 11.25 11.18
C ASN A 9 5.80 10.51 10.11
N ARG A 10 5.95 9.17 10.00
CA ARG A 10 5.19 8.39 9.03
C ARG A 10 3.68 8.59 9.21
N ARG A 11 3.00 8.98 8.15
CA ARG A 11 1.54 9.16 8.11
C ARG A 11 0.96 8.46 6.89
N THR A 12 -0.25 7.96 7.05
CA THR A 12 -1.12 7.63 5.93
C THR A 12 -1.76 8.90 5.43
N ILE A 13 -1.58 9.22 4.14
CA ILE A 13 -2.22 10.38 3.51
C ILE A 13 -3.28 9.94 2.52
N HIS A 14 -4.28 10.77 2.32
CA HIS A 14 -5.41 10.46 1.43
C HIS A 14 -5.42 11.32 0.16
N PHE A 15 -4.76 12.47 0.21
CA PHE A 15 -4.66 13.41 -0.89
C PHE A 15 -3.19 13.65 -1.22
N PHE A 16 -2.85 13.35 -2.47
CA PHE A 16 -1.51 13.45 -2.99
C PHE A 16 -1.37 14.69 -3.88
N GLU A 17 -0.21 15.30 -3.83
CA GLU A 17 0.19 16.32 -4.79
C GLU A 17 0.49 15.66 -6.13
N ASN A 18 0.19 16.37 -7.21
CA ASN A 18 0.64 15.96 -8.55
C ASN A 18 2.13 16.30 -8.72
N LYS A 19 2.98 15.59 -8.00
CA LYS A 19 4.43 15.76 -7.98
C LYS A 19 5.11 14.39 -8.05
N LYS A 20 6.08 14.25 -8.95
CA LYS A 20 6.83 13.01 -9.12
C LYS A 20 7.79 12.75 -7.97
N VAL A 21 7.83 11.52 -7.50
CA VAL A 21 8.84 10.98 -6.59
C VAL A 21 9.92 10.31 -7.46
N SER A 22 11.18 10.45 -7.06
CA SER A 22 12.29 9.82 -7.76
C SER A 22 12.20 8.29 -7.70
N GLU A 23 12.52 7.63 -8.80
CA GLU A 23 12.60 6.17 -8.87
C GLU A 23 13.61 5.59 -7.86
N ASN A 24 14.68 6.31 -7.56
CA ASN A 24 15.67 5.88 -6.56
C ASN A 24 15.03 5.79 -5.17
N ILE A 25 14.23 6.79 -4.77
CA ILE A 25 13.51 6.75 -3.48
C ILE A 25 12.58 5.53 -3.42
N ILE A 26 11.93 5.18 -4.54
CA ILE A 26 11.06 3.98 -4.59
C ILE A 26 11.89 2.70 -4.44
N LYS A 27 13.02 2.61 -5.13
CA LYS A 27 13.92 1.44 -5.04
C LYS A 27 14.48 1.29 -3.63
N ASP A 28 14.99 2.36 -3.04
CA ASP A 28 15.52 2.38 -1.66
C ASP A 28 14.44 1.94 -0.65
N ALA A 29 13.20 2.37 -0.85
CA ALA A 29 12.08 1.97 -0.01
C ALA A 29 11.71 0.48 -0.18
N ILE A 30 11.82 -0.09 -1.39
CA ILE A 30 11.64 -1.52 -1.64
C ILE A 30 12.79 -2.33 -1.02
N GLU A 31 14.03 -1.84 -1.08
CA GLU A 31 15.17 -2.47 -0.40
C GLU A 31 14.98 -2.47 1.12
N ALA A 32 14.50 -1.36 1.69
CA ALA A 32 14.15 -1.31 3.11
C ALA A 32 13.03 -2.30 3.46
N ALA A 33 12.03 -2.46 2.59
CA ALA A 33 10.98 -3.47 2.76
C ALA A 33 11.57 -4.88 2.81
N ASN A 34 12.55 -5.17 1.97
CA ASN A 34 13.21 -6.48 1.90
C ASN A 34 14.02 -6.84 3.16
N GLN A 35 14.30 -5.86 4.05
CA GLN A 35 14.94 -6.10 5.35
C GLN A 35 13.93 -6.49 6.44
N ALA A 36 12.67 -6.73 6.10
CA ALA A 36 11.66 -7.14 7.07
C ALA A 36 11.99 -8.53 7.67
N PRO A 37 11.66 -8.75 8.95
CA PRO A 37 11.80 -10.07 9.54
C PRO A 37 10.85 -11.06 8.86
N CYS A 38 11.36 -12.25 8.57
CA CYS A 38 10.60 -13.30 7.93
C CYS A 38 10.87 -14.64 8.60
N HIS A 39 9.85 -15.22 9.22
CA HIS A 39 9.94 -16.54 9.81
C HIS A 39 10.20 -17.57 8.69
N ARG A 40 11.11 -18.53 8.93
CA ARG A 40 11.48 -19.59 7.97
C ARG A 40 12.12 -19.09 6.67
N SER A 41 12.45 -17.80 6.55
CA SER A 41 13.06 -17.22 5.33
C SER A 41 12.26 -17.50 4.04
N THR A 42 10.93 -17.48 4.12
CA THR A 42 10.03 -17.68 2.97
C THR A 42 10.04 -16.49 2.01
N PHE A 43 10.32 -15.27 2.51
CA PHE A 43 10.33 -14.00 1.75
C PHE A 43 9.11 -13.87 0.83
N PRO A 44 7.89 -13.86 1.42
CA PRO A 44 6.65 -14.06 0.68
C PRO A 44 6.15 -12.82 -0.08
N TRP A 45 6.74 -11.65 0.17
CA TRP A 45 6.30 -10.39 -0.43
C TRP A 45 6.73 -10.25 -1.89
N ARG A 46 5.83 -9.67 -2.68
CA ARG A 46 6.12 -9.18 -4.03
C ARG A 46 5.61 -7.75 -4.14
N PHE A 47 6.36 -6.91 -4.84
CA PHE A 47 6.01 -5.51 -5.12
C PHE A 47 5.98 -5.30 -6.63
N TYR A 48 4.82 -4.87 -7.13
CA TYR A 48 4.58 -4.62 -8.54
C TYR A 48 4.38 -3.13 -8.78
N SER A 49 5.27 -2.49 -9.52
CA SER A 49 5.10 -1.10 -9.95
C SER A 49 4.09 -1.04 -11.08
N VAL A 50 3.03 -0.28 -10.88
CA VAL A 50 1.91 -0.21 -11.82
C VAL A 50 2.10 0.95 -12.79
N SER A 51 2.25 0.64 -14.08
CA SER A 51 2.32 1.65 -15.14
C SER A 51 1.07 2.50 -15.21
N LEU A 52 1.17 3.73 -15.76
CA LEU A 52 0.02 4.62 -15.92
C LEU A 52 -1.11 3.96 -16.71
N LYS A 53 -0.79 3.20 -17.77
CA LYS A 53 -1.79 2.47 -18.57
C LYS A 53 -2.58 1.47 -17.73
N LYS A 54 -1.91 0.65 -16.94
CA LYS A 54 -2.57 -0.32 -16.04
C LYS A 54 -3.31 0.38 -14.90
N ARG A 55 -2.78 1.50 -14.40
CA ARG A 55 -3.45 2.32 -13.38
C ARG A 55 -4.78 2.89 -13.88
N MET A 56 -4.85 3.31 -15.14
CA MET A 56 -6.12 3.74 -15.76
C MET A 56 -7.13 2.60 -15.84
N GLN A 57 -6.72 1.40 -16.25
CA GLN A 57 -7.61 0.23 -16.27
C GLN A 57 -8.14 -0.12 -14.87
N ILE A 58 -7.29 -0.01 -13.83
CA ILE A 58 -7.71 -0.20 -12.44
C ILE A 58 -8.68 0.91 -11.99
N LEU A 59 -8.47 2.15 -12.42
CA LEU A 59 -9.40 3.27 -12.18
C LEU A 59 -10.78 2.99 -12.79
N ASP A 60 -10.85 2.57 -14.05
CA ASP A 60 -12.09 2.24 -14.73
C ASP A 60 -12.84 1.12 -14.00
N LEU A 61 -12.12 0.07 -13.59
CA LEU A 61 -12.67 -1.00 -12.76
C LEU A 61 -13.18 -0.49 -11.40
N ALA A 62 -12.46 0.44 -10.77
CA ALA A 62 -12.88 1.01 -9.49
C ALA A 62 -14.18 1.84 -9.63
N ILE A 63 -14.33 2.57 -10.73
CA ILE A 63 -15.56 3.29 -11.06
C ILE A 63 -16.70 2.30 -11.31
N GLU A 64 -16.48 1.24 -12.13
CA GLU A 64 -17.45 0.17 -12.37
C GLU A 64 -17.97 -0.47 -11.07
N ILE A 65 -17.05 -0.83 -10.16
CA ILE A 65 -17.41 -1.43 -8.86
C ILE A 65 -18.27 -0.48 -8.01
N LYS A 66 -17.99 0.83 -8.07
CA LYS A 66 -18.77 1.81 -7.32
C LYS A 66 -20.15 2.05 -7.92
N LEU A 67 -20.24 2.14 -9.24
CA LEU A 67 -21.51 2.31 -9.97
C LEU A 67 -22.47 1.14 -9.71
N LYS A 68 -21.95 -0.09 -9.56
CA LYS A 68 -22.78 -1.26 -9.17
C LYS A 68 -23.39 -1.14 -7.77
N LYS A 69 -22.79 -0.32 -6.89
CA LYS A 69 -23.27 -0.15 -5.51
C LYS A 69 -24.19 1.05 -5.34
N LYS A 70 -23.95 2.13 -6.07
CA LYS A 70 -24.71 3.37 -6.02
C LYS A 70 -24.42 4.24 -7.24
N GLN A 71 -25.38 5.08 -7.60
CA GLN A 71 -25.11 6.15 -8.56
C GLN A 71 -24.02 7.09 -7.99
N ILE A 72 -23.08 7.49 -8.84
CA ILE A 72 -22.08 8.47 -8.54
C ILE A 72 -22.28 9.67 -9.47
N ASN A 73 -22.20 10.87 -8.91
CA ASN A 73 -22.21 12.10 -9.69
C ASN A 73 -20.79 12.42 -10.20
N GLU A 74 -20.69 13.37 -11.10
CA GLU A 74 -19.43 13.80 -11.71
C GLU A 74 -18.37 14.19 -10.65
N ASN A 75 -18.78 14.91 -9.60
CA ASN A 75 -17.86 15.30 -8.52
C ASN A 75 -17.27 14.07 -7.80
N ALA A 76 -18.09 13.06 -7.51
CA ALA A 76 -17.64 11.82 -6.90
C ALA A 76 -16.69 11.03 -7.81
N GLU A 77 -16.93 11.07 -9.13
CA GLU A 77 -16.04 10.46 -10.12
C GLU A 77 -14.70 11.18 -10.18
N ASN A 78 -14.69 12.51 -10.20
CA ASN A 78 -13.46 13.31 -10.19
C ASN A 78 -12.60 13.05 -8.95
N ILE A 79 -13.23 12.93 -7.77
CA ILE A 79 -12.51 12.53 -6.54
C ILE A 79 -11.87 11.14 -6.68
N ILE A 80 -12.52 10.21 -7.38
CA ILE A 80 -11.94 8.88 -7.62
C ILE A 80 -10.75 9.02 -8.57
N LYS A 81 -10.89 9.76 -9.67
CA LYS A 81 -9.81 10.02 -10.63
C LYS A 81 -8.58 10.61 -9.93
N GLU A 82 -8.76 11.64 -9.12
CA GLU A 82 -7.67 12.23 -8.34
C GLU A 82 -6.95 11.22 -7.43
N LYS A 83 -7.71 10.37 -6.73
CA LYS A 83 -7.13 9.34 -5.88
C LYS A 83 -6.28 8.31 -6.62
N TYR A 84 -6.59 8.06 -7.88
CA TYR A 84 -5.87 7.07 -8.69
C TYR A 84 -4.75 7.70 -9.53
N LEU A 85 -4.84 8.97 -9.90
CA LEU A 85 -3.93 9.61 -10.85
C LEU A 85 -2.91 10.56 -10.19
N ASN A 86 -3.28 11.25 -9.10
CA ASN A 86 -2.38 12.20 -8.43
C ASN A 86 -1.20 11.53 -7.67
N PRO A 87 -1.32 10.34 -7.05
CA PRO A 87 -0.16 9.69 -6.46
C PRO A 87 0.93 9.48 -7.51
N SER A 88 2.17 9.78 -7.15
CA SER A 88 3.31 9.61 -8.05
C SER A 88 3.46 8.16 -8.50
N HIS A 89 3.39 7.23 -7.55
CA HIS A 89 3.51 5.80 -7.81
C HIS A 89 2.35 5.02 -7.18
N LEU A 90 2.04 3.88 -7.80
CA LEU A 90 1.24 2.81 -7.23
C LEU A 90 2.07 1.53 -7.25
N LEU A 91 2.32 0.98 -6.07
CA LEU A 91 2.79 -0.39 -5.92
C LEU A 91 1.61 -1.27 -5.52
N ILE A 92 1.52 -2.45 -6.13
CA ILE A 92 0.65 -3.53 -5.65
C ILE A 92 1.54 -4.49 -4.89
N THR A 93 1.15 -4.79 -3.66
CA THR A 93 1.85 -5.75 -2.83
C THR A 93 1.04 -7.02 -2.73
N SER A 94 1.65 -8.16 -3.04
CA SER A 94 1.08 -9.48 -2.85
C SER A 94 1.90 -10.33 -1.90
N GLN A 95 1.25 -11.37 -1.39
CA GLN A 95 1.83 -12.46 -0.62
C GLN A 95 1.83 -13.72 -1.48
N ILE A 96 2.94 -14.45 -1.52
CA ILE A 96 2.97 -15.82 -2.06
C ILE A 96 2.12 -16.70 -1.14
N LEU A 97 1.28 -17.52 -1.75
CA LEU A 97 0.41 -18.45 -1.02
C LEU A 97 1.15 -19.75 -0.71
N ASP A 98 0.92 -20.27 0.49
CA ASP A 98 1.34 -21.59 0.92
C ASP A 98 0.10 -22.48 1.18
N SER A 99 0.22 -23.79 1.06
CA SER A 99 -0.85 -24.73 1.40
C SER A 99 -1.16 -24.78 2.89
N ASN A 100 -0.19 -24.43 3.74
CA ASN A 100 -0.32 -24.38 5.18
C ASN A 100 -0.80 -23.00 5.62
N LEU A 101 -2.02 -22.92 6.15
CA LEU A 101 -2.65 -21.69 6.60
C LEU A 101 -1.90 -20.99 7.75
N ASN A 102 -1.15 -21.71 8.59
CA ASN A 102 -0.33 -21.11 9.63
C ASN A 102 0.87 -20.39 8.99
N ILE A 103 1.51 -20.99 7.99
CA ILE A 103 2.59 -20.35 7.23
C ILE A 103 2.04 -19.11 6.52
N GLN A 104 0.90 -19.20 5.85
CA GLN A 104 0.29 -18.03 5.21
C GLN A 104 0.03 -16.87 6.19
N LYS A 105 -0.38 -17.17 7.42
CA LYS A 105 -0.62 -16.15 8.46
C LYS A 105 0.69 -15.50 8.92
N GLU A 106 1.74 -16.29 9.12
CA GLU A 106 3.08 -15.80 9.44
C GLU A 106 3.65 -14.95 8.30
N ASP A 107 3.48 -15.40 7.06
CA ASP A 107 3.89 -14.72 5.84
C ASP A 107 3.14 -13.40 5.65
N TYR A 108 1.84 -13.34 5.96
CA TYR A 108 1.09 -12.08 5.96
C TYR A 108 1.64 -11.08 6.98
N ALA A 109 2.03 -11.54 8.17
CA ALA A 109 2.67 -10.70 9.18
C ALA A 109 4.03 -10.18 8.68
N ALA A 110 4.84 -11.03 8.04
CA ALA A 110 6.10 -10.64 7.43
C ALA A 110 5.90 -9.61 6.30
N CYS A 111 4.92 -9.80 5.42
CA CYS A 111 4.54 -8.81 4.40
C CYS A 111 4.10 -7.48 5.02
N SER A 112 3.39 -7.51 6.15
CA SER A 112 2.98 -6.28 6.86
C SER A 112 4.17 -5.53 7.43
N CYS A 113 5.19 -6.25 7.95
CA CYS A 113 6.46 -5.66 8.36
C CYS A 113 7.21 -5.05 7.16
N ALA A 114 7.22 -5.72 6.01
CA ALA A 114 7.84 -5.20 4.80
C ALA A 114 7.17 -3.90 4.33
N ILE A 115 5.84 -3.83 4.32
CA ILE A 115 5.10 -2.61 3.99
C ILE A 115 5.38 -1.49 5.00
N GLN A 116 5.53 -1.82 6.28
CA GLN A 116 5.87 -0.83 7.31
C GLN A 116 7.28 -0.28 7.09
N ASN A 117 8.28 -1.13 6.80
CA ASN A 117 9.64 -0.70 6.50
C ASN A 117 9.68 0.22 5.28
N LEU A 118 8.98 -0.16 4.18
CA LEU A 118 8.80 0.68 3.00
C LEU A 118 8.24 2.06 3.38
N SER A 119 7.19 2.09 4.19
CA SER A 119 6.52 3.32 4.58
C SER A 119 7.39 4.23 5.47
N ILE A 120 8.24 3.64 6.32
CA ILE A 120 9.19 4.37 7.17
C ILE A 120 10.33 4.95 6.31
N SER A 121 10.86 4.17 5.38
CA SER A 121 11.90 4.61 4.44
C SER A 121 11.39 5.81 3.62
N LEU A 122 10.21 5.72 3.01
CA LEU A 122 9.59 6.84 2.31
C LEU A 122 9.43 8.09 3.20
N ALA A 123 8.98 7.90 4.44
CA ALA A 123 8.79 9.01 5.38
C ALA A 123 10.11 9.68 5.75
N SER A 124 11.24 8.96 5.76
CA SER A 124 12.57 9.54 5.99
C SER A 124 12.99 10.52 4.89
N ASP A 125 12.47 10.33 3.68
CA ASP A 125 12.71 11.18 2.51
C ASP A 125 11.60 12.23 2.28
N GLY A 126 10.68 12.38 3.25
CA GLY A 126 9.56 13.32 3.15
C GLY A 126 8.48 12.89 2.15
N VAL A 127 8.49 11.63 1.74
CA VAL A 127 7.49 11.00 0.89
C VAL A 127 6.54 10.19 1.75
N PHE A 128 5.26 10.16 1.40
CA PHE A 128 4.24 9.47 2.18
C PHE A 128 3.56 8.38 1.38
N SER A 129 2.94 7.46 2.10
CA SER A 129 2.24 6.35 1.50
C SER A 129 0.87 6.15 2.11
N LYS A 130 0.03 5.42 1.36
CA LYS A 130 -1.24 4.90 1.84
C LYS A 130 -1.36 3.45 1.44
N TRP A 131 -1.36 2.56 2.41
CA TRP A 131 -1.78 1.18 2.21
C TRP A 131 -3.30 1.11 2.22
N SER A 132 -3.89 0.60 1.15
CA SER A 132 -5.33 0.46 1.01
C SER A 132 -5.70 -0.94 0.54
N THR A 133 -6.80 -1.43 1.08
CA THR A 133 -7.44 -2.69 0.75
C THR A 133 -8.89 -2.44 0.30
N GLY A 134 -9.63 -3.47 -0.04
CA GLY A 134 -11.05 -3.38 -0.36
C GLY A 134 -11.45 -4.25 -1.54
N ALA A 135 -12.66 -4.02 -2.06
CA ALA A 135 -13.20 -4.84 -3.15
C ALA A 135 -12.32 -4.89 -4.39
N ILE A 136 -11.60 -3.80 -4.69
CA ILE A 136 -10.71 -3.70 -5.85
C ILE A 136 -9.53 -4.68 -5.74
N THR A 137 -8.96 -4.90 -4.55
CA THR A 137 -7.81 -5.79 -4.36
C THR A 137 -8.18 -7.27 -4.47
N LYS A 138 -9.48 -7.58 -4.26
CA LYS A 138 -10.03 -8.95 -4.31
C LYS A 138 -10.73 -9.27 -5.63
N ASN A 139 -10.83 -8.29 -6.54
CA ASN A 139 -11.55 -8.47 -7.80
C ASN A 139 -10.72 -9.29 -8.79
N PRO A 140 -11.24 -10.36 -9.39
CA PRO A 140 -10.52 -11.16 -10.40
C PRO A 140 -9.93 -10.33 -11.55
N LYS A 141 -10.69 -9.32 -12.04
CA LYS A 141 -10.22 -8.41 -13.10
C LYS A 141 -8.96 -7.63 -12.68
N THR A 142 -8.76 -7.38 -11.38
CA THR A 142 -7.53 -6.73 -10.92
C THR A 142 -6.32 -7.64 -11.15
N TYR A 143 -6.44 -8.92 -10.84
CA TYR A 143 -5.38 -9.91 -11.09
C TYR A 143 -5.07 -10.03 -12.59
N GLU A 144 -6.10 -10.02 -13.45
CA GLU A 144 -5.94 -10.03 -14.91
C GLU A 144 -5.21 -8.79 -15.40
N ILE A 145 -5.60 -7.58 -14.95
CA ILE A 145 -4.97 -6.31 -15.35
C ILE A 145 -3.48 -6.30 -15.01
N ILE A 146 -3.11 -6.81 -13.84
CA ILE A 146 -1.71 -6.77 -13.37
C ILE A 146 -0.91 -8.03 -13.69
N ASP A 147 -1.57 -9.03 -14.29
CA ASP A 147 -0.96 -10.31 -14.69
C ASP A 147 -0.38 -11.11 -13.50
N ILE A 148 -1.17 -11.21 -12.41
CA ILE A 148 -0.83 -12.02 -11.24
C ILE A 148 -1.74 -13.25 -11.17
N ASN A 149 -1.13 -14.40 -10.94
CA ASN A 149 -1.87 -15.64 -10.76
C ASN A 149 -2.46 -15.74 -9.33
N SER A 150 -3.76 -15.53 -9.21
CA SER A 150 -4.49 -15.56 -7.93
C SER A 150 -4.46 -16.91 -7.19
N LYS A 151 -4.03 -17.99 -7.84
CA LYS A 151 -3.81 -19.30 -7.19
C LYS A 151 -2.43 -19.41 -6.53
N LYS A 152 -1.50 -18.53 -6.88
CA LYS A 152 -0.13 -18.51 -6.36
C LYS A 152 0.13 -17.32 -5.43
N GLU A 153 -0.58 -16.24 -5.63
CA GLU A 153 -0.39 -14.99 -4.89
C GLU A 153 -1.71 -14.34 -4.52
N GLU A 154 -1.78 -13.79 -3.32
CA GLU A 154 -2.88 -12.95 -2.88
C GLU A 154 -2.44 -11.48 -2.83
N ILE A 155 -3.20 -10.60 -3.47
CA ILE A 155 -2.99 -9.16 -3.35
C ILE A 155 -3.40 -8.72 -1.95
N ILE A 156 -2.43 -8.29 -1.14
CA ILE A 156 -2.67 -7.81 0.23
C ILE A 156 -2.88 -6.30 0.30
N GLY A 157 -2.59 -5.57 -0.75
CA GLY A 157 -2.91 -4.14 -0.80
C GLY A 157 -2.30 -3.36 -1.95
N PHE A 158 -2.83 -2.16 -2.10
CA PHE A 158 -2.34 -1.10 -2.97
C PHE A 158 -1.60 -0.08 -2.12
N ILE A 159 -0.37 0.23 -2.47
CA ILE A 159 0.46 1.23 -1.81
C ILE A 159 0.58 2.44 -2.73
N TRP A 160 -0.20 3.46 -2.42
CA TRP A 160 -0.14 4.76 -3.09
C TRP A 160 1.00 5.57 -2.50
N ILE A 161 1.85 6.17 -3.33
CA ILE A 161 3.07 6.86 -2.91
C ILE A 161 3.12 8.24 -3.55
N GLY A 162 3.49 9.25 -2.76
CA GLY A 162 3.64 10.60 -3.24
C GLY A 162 3.86 11.63 -2.13
N TYR A 163 3.89 12.89 -2.50
CA TYR A 163 3.94 14.01 -1.57
C TYR A 163 2.54 14.40 -1.13
N GLY A 164 2.40 14.95 0.07
CA GLY A 164 1.11 15.42 0.61
C GLY A 164 1.23 16.77 1.25
N LYS A 165 0.21 17.63 1.05
CA LYS A 165 0.18 19.01 1.56
C LYS A 165 -0.05 19.11 3.05
N ASN A 166 -0.97 18.27 3.56
CA ASN A 166 -1.41 18.33 4.95
C ASN A 166 -1.30 16.95 5.58
N LEU A 167 -0.39 16.82 6.55
CA LEU A 167 -0.25 15.58 7.29
C LEU A 167 -1.35 15.48 8.35
N PRO A 168 -2.12 14.39 8.40
CA PRO A 168 -3.17 14.24 9.40
C PRO A 168 -2.57 14.15 10.81
N LYS A 169 -3.17 14.86 11.75
CA LYS A 169 -2.90 14.66 13.18
C LYS A 169 -3.62 13.39 13.62
N ILE A 170 -2.91 12.47 14.25
CA ILE A 170 -3.46 11.20 14.73
C ILE A 170 -3.23 11.13 16.23
N THR A 171 -4.31 10.97 16.99
CA THR A 171 -4.24 10.64 18.41
C THR A 171 -4.02 9.14 18.56
N ARG A 172 -3.05 8.77 19.37
CA ARG A 172 -2.74 7.37 19.71
C ARG A 172 -3.22 7.09 21.12
N PRO A 173 -3.57 5.82 21.44
CA PRO A 173 -3.81 5.42 22.83
C PRO A 173 -2.62 5.77 23.73
N LEU A 174 -2.90 6.05 25.00
CA LEU A 174 -1.85 6.22 26.00
C LEU A 174 -1.12 4.89 26.20
N ILE A 175 0.15 4.95 26.62
CA ILE A 175 0.97 3.76 26.80
C ILE A 175 0.33 2.75 27.75
N ASP A 176 -0.27 3.21 28.83
CA ASP A 176 -0.92 2.38 29.85
C ASP A 176 -2.14 1.60 29.34
N GLN A 177 -2.69 1.99 28.18
CA GLN A 177 -3.80 1.28 27.54
C GLN A 177 -3.34 0.09 26.69
N ILE A 178 -2.06 0.06 26.31
CA ILE A 178 -1.49 -0.93 25.38
C ILE A 178 -0.32 -1.71 25.97
N TYR A 179 0.21 -1.29 27.12
CA TYR A 179 1.28 -1.96 27.85
C TYR A 179 0.83 -2.34 29.24
N LYS A 180 1.07 -3.58 29.63
CA LYS A 180 0.81 -4.10 30.97
C LYS A 180 1.99 -4.96 31.40
N GLU A 181 2.44 -4.74 32.63
CA GLU A 181 3.33 -5.63 33.34
C GLU A 181 2.51 -6.72 34.04
N ILE A 182 2.89 -8.00 33.89
CA ILE A 182 2.20 -9.18 34.42
C ILE A 182 3.17 -10.04 35.26
#